data_dfdbbca2b240abe6f1bcb28c791f9c83
#
_entry.id   dfdbbca2b240abe6f1bcb28c791f9c83
#
_cell.length_a   1.000
_cell.length_b   1.000
_cell.length_c   1.000
_cell.angle_alpha   90.00
_cell.angle_beta   90.00
_cell.angle_gamma   90.00
#
_symmetry.space_group_name_H-M   'P 1'
#
loop_
_entity.id
_entity.type
_entity.pdbx_description
1 polymer ?
#
loop_
_entity_poly.entity_id
_entity_poly.type
_entity_poly.pdbx_seq_one_letter_code
_entity_poly.pdbx_strand_id
1 'polypeptide(L)'
;MTARPSAALLVLVALVSQGPANAQDAAGEKVQLRVQLPKDAHLRFKQSMSMTQAMKMGEMDMDIKMDSSQEVRVKVLEVDPDGSFLLEVRTGTVKGKMESPMMEFEFDSSKKDEEGENNPMSGMMSKAMTGLANRTFKVKLGADGEVREVQGAEDVVKSVFSEDVPGLGMMKRMMGEQFSVDGIRHQIQGYFLRLPKEPVGVGGAWPTRDEMSLSGQRMVTETNQKVTSVGPEQVEVSLTGKMELKQQPADAKKAPPTEPGKEGEEDEEAAAEAAMAMFEKMKIADAVVKGDARISRKDGLPLSEKKTISYEMTMPSPMGGEDAEEMVLKTSLQFRVERLPDAPEESAEKPSDPPPPKKEK
;
A
#
# COMPACT_ATOMS: atom_id res chain seq x y z
N MET A 1 -14.41 97.18 -11.10
CA MET A 1 -15.25 95.97 -11.16
C MET A 1 -14.67 95.07 -12.24
N THR A 2 -13.85 94.17 -11.88
CA THR A 2 -13.07 93.30 -12.81
C THR A 2 -13.47 91.83 -12.55
N ALA A 3 -14.20 91.29 -13.53
CA ALA A 3 -14.57 89.86 -13.52
C ALA A 3 -13.39 88.98 -13.99
N ARG A 4 -13.05 87.98 -13.21
CA ARG A 4 -12.06 86.91 -13.54
C ARG A 4 -12.82 85.78 -14.21
N PRO A 5 -12.31 85.16 -15.29
CA PRO A 5 -12.82 83.91 -15.84
C PRO A 5 -12.19 82.72 -15.17
N SER A 6 -13.07 81.79 -14.74
CA SER A 6 -12.66 80.48 -14.22
C SER A 6 -12.24 79.55 -15.35
N ALA A 7 -11.02 79.02 -15.29
CA ALA A 7 -10.57 78.00 -16.18
C ALA A 7 -11.09 76.65 -15.74
N ALA A 8 -11.90 75.99 -16.55
CA ALA A 8 -12.35 74.62 -16.38
C ALA A 8 -11.23 73.61 -16.86
N LEU A 9 -10.68 72.87 -15.95
CA LEU A 9 -9.69 71.80 -16.25
C LEU A 9 -10.45 70.56 -16.70
N LEU A 10 -10.39 70.27 -18.00
CA LEU A 10 -10.92 69.01 -18.57
C LEU A 10 -9.91 67.88 -18.29
N VAL A 11 -10.25 66.99 -17.34
CA VAL A 11 -9.48 65.75 -17.13
C VAL A 11 -10.00 64.72 -18.11
N LEU A 12 -9.17 64.42 -19.11
CA LEU A 12 -9.40 63.34 -20.06
C LEU A 12 -9.01 61.99 -19.40
N VAL A 13 -10.01 61.24 -18.93
CA VAL A 13 -9.77 59.87 -18.46
C VAL A 13 -9.67 58.97 -19.67
N ALA A 14 -8.43 58.57 -20.01
CA ALA A 14 -8.17 57.52 -21.00
C ALA A 14 -8.53 56.15 -20.38
N LEU A 15 -9.71 55.64 -20.72
CA LEU A 15 -10.06 54.24 -20.50
C LEU A 15 -9.17 53.38 -21.37
N VAL A 16 -8.10 52.85 -20.78
CA VAL A 16 -7.33 51.74 -21.35
C VAL A 16 -8.23 50.51 -21.24
N SER A 17 -8.89 50.17 -22.36
CA SER A 17 -9.55 48.87 -22.52
C SER A 17 -8.48 47.78 -22.43
N GLN A 18 -8.31 47.20 -21.26
CA GLN A 18 -7.60 45.90 -21.14
C GLN A 18 -8.47 44.88 -21.89
N GLY A 19 -8.08 44.57 -23.09
CA GLY A 19 -8.61 43.43 -23.85
C GLY A 19 -8.50 42.17 -23.00
N PRO A 20 -9.35 41.14 -23.23
CA PRO A 20 -9.26 39.91 -22.51
C PRO A 20 -7.84 39.36 -22.69
N ALA A 21 -7.09 39.34 -21.58
CA ALA A 21 -5.79 38.67 -21.54
C ALA A 21 -6.01 37.25 -22.07
N ASN A 22 -5.33 36.96 -23.18
CA ASN A 22 -5.39 35.71 -23.88
C ASN A 22 -5.27 34.56 -22.88
N ALA A 23 -6.37 33.83 -22.68
CA ALA A 23 -6.43 32.57 -21.96
C ALA A 23 -5.72 31.44 -22.76
N GLN A 24 -4.78 31.76 -23.65
CA GLN A 24 -4.23 30.88 -24.65
C GLN A 24 -2.82 30.39 -24.33
N ASP A 25 -2.19 30.83 -23.22
CA ASP A 25 -0.84 30.39 -22.82
C ASP A 25 -0.80 29.57 -21.53
N ALA A 26 -1.91 28.97 -21.12
CA ALA A 26 -1.93 27.97 -20.06
C ALA A 26 -1.70 26.52 -20.56
N ALA A 27 -1.15 26.33 -21.76
CA ALA A 27 -0.54 25.05 -22.15
C ALA A 27 0.81 24.94 -21.43
N GLY A 28 0.75 24.79 -20.10
CA GLY A 28 1.89 24.62 -19.24
C GLY A 28 2.80 23.48 -19.72
N GLU A 29 4.07 23.55 -19.35
CA GLU A 29 5.08 22.54 -19.65
C GLU A 29 4.50 21.13 -19.46
N LYS A 30 4.54 20.31 -20.52
CA LYS A 30 4.22 18.88 -20.45
C LYS A 30 5.49 18.10 -20.18
N VAL A 31 5.43 17.18 -19.24
CA VAL A 31 6.55 16.30 -18.88
C VAL A 31 6.18 14.85 -19.16
N GLN A 32 7.12 14.11 -19.73
CA GLN A 32 7.02 12.67 -19.85
C GLN A 32 7.53 12.06 -18.55
N LEU A 33 6.62 11.45 -17.79
CA LEU A 33 6.96 10.71 -16.59
C LEU A 33 7.25 9.26 -16.99
N ARG A 34 8.47 8.80 -16.72
CA ARG A 34 8.90 7.41 -16.94
C ARG A 34 9.93 7.05 -15.89
N VAL A 35 9.92 5.79 -15.46
CA VAL A 35 11.02 5.24 -14.65
C VAL A 35 12.27 5.21 -15.52
N GLN A 36 13.36 5.79 -15.00
CA GLN A 36 14.66 5.87 -15.66
C GLN A 36 15.75 5.65 -14.63
N LEU A 37 16.28 4.45 -14.58
CA LEU A 37 17.27 4.08 -13.60
C LEU A 37 18.53 3.55 -14.32
N PRO A 38 19.73 4.00 -13.94
CA PRO A 38 20.93 3.36 -14.43
C PRO A 38 21.09 1.97 -13.81
N LYS A 39 21.75 1.06 -14.51
CA LYS A 39 22.18 -0.22 -13.95
C LYS A 39 23.00 0.05 -12.67
N ASP A 40 22.91 -0.85 -11.71
CA ASP A 40 23.55 -0.77 -10.40
C ASP A 40 23.12 0.41 -9.52
N ALA A 41 22.06 1.16 -9.90
CA ALA A 41 21.48 2.16 -9.01
C ALA A 41 20.95 1.51 -7.74
N HIS A 42 21.14 2.19 -6.61
CA HIS A 42 20.63 1.81 -5.29
C HIS A 42 19.62 2.85 -4.84
N LEU A 43 18.49 2.37 -4.33
CA LEU A 43 17.41 3.21 -3.81
C LEU A 43 16.99 2.69 -2.45
N ARG A 44 16.50 3.60 -1.61
CA ARG A 44 15.95 3.26 -0.30
C ARG A 44 14.61 3.94 -0.11
N PHE A 45 13.67 3.18 0.42
CA PHE A 45 12.35 3.69 0.75
C PHE A 45 12.02 3.35 2.21
N LYS A 46 11.28 4.25 2.86
CA LYS A 46 10.61 3.96 4.13
C LYS A 46 9.12 3.95 3.86
N GLN A 47 8.48 2.85 4.19
CA GLN A 47 7.03 2.73 4.22
C GLN A 47 6.56 2.83 5.66
N SER A 48 5.46 3.56 5.87
CA SER A 48 4.75 3.57 7.14
C SER A 48 3.26 3.37 6.87
N MET A 49 2.60 2.63 7.74
CA MET A 49 1.17 2.41 7.71
C MET A 49 0.60 2.73 9.08
N SER A 50 -0.49 3.48 9.12
CA SER A 50 -1.28 3.72 10.31
C SER A 50 -2.72 3.34 10.03
N MET A 51 -3.32 2.53 10.87
CA MET A 51 -4.71 2.10 10.79
C MET A 51 -5.43 2.49 12.06
N THR A 52 -6.61 3.08 11.90
CA THR A 52 -7.58 3.22 12.97
C THR A 52 -8.86 2.53 12.56
N GLN A 53 -9.40 1.71 13.43
CA GLN A 53 -10.63 0.98 13.18
C GLN A 53 -11.54 1.12 14.42
N ALA A 54 -12.71 1.72 14.23
CA ALA A 54 -13.76 1.76 15.23
C ALA A 54 -14.77 0.65 14.88
N MET A 55 -15.01 -0.24 15.82
CA MET A 55 -15.95 -1.34 15.70
C MET A 55 -17.10 -1.12 16.65
N LYS A 56 -18.33 -1.19 16.13
CA LYS A 56 -19.56 -1.16 16.92
C LYS A 56 -20.28 -2.48 16.80
N MET A 57 -20.55 -3.12 17.95
CA MET A 57 -21.27 -4.37 18.05
C MET A 57 -22.30 -4.27 19.19
N GLY A 58 -23.55 -3.97 18.85
CA GLY A 58 -24.57 -3.63 19.83
C GLY A 58 -24.19 -2.41 20.67
N GLU A 59 -24.11 -2.60 22.00
CA GLU A 59 -23.69 -1.55 22.96
C GLU A 59 -22.16 -1.47 23.16
N MET A 60 -21.38 -2.39 22.57
CA MET A 60 -19.93 -2.40 22.71
C MET A 60 -19.27 -1.59 21.58
N ASP A 61 -18.50 -0.60 21.97
CA ASP A 61 -17.62 0.15 21.09
C ASP A 61 -16.17 -0.27 21.34
N MET A 62 -15.44 -0.64 20.29
CA MET A 62 -14.03 -1.01 20.36
C MET A 62 -13.24 -0.22 19.34
N ASP A 63 -12.15 0.38 19.79
CA ASP A 63 -11.18 1.06 18.92
C ASP A 63 -9.91 0.23 18.81
N ILE A 64 -9.46 0.01 17.58
CA ILE A 64 -8.20 -0.65 17.26
C ILE A 64 -7.30 0.36 16.55
N LYS A 65 -6.06 0.47 17.00
CA LYS A 65 -5.03 1.27 16.33
C LYS A 65 -3.86 0.37 15.99
N MET A 66 -3.32 0.55 14.81
CA MET A 66 -2.11 -0.16 14.38
C MET A 66 -1.20 0.80 13.63
N ASP A 67 0.04 0.86 14.04
CA ASP A 67 1.10 1.58 13.36
C ASP A 67 2.20 0.59 12.97
N SER A 68 2.71 0.70 11.76
CA SER A 68 3.85 -0.10 11.32
C SER A 68 4.77 0.68 10.42
N SER A 69 6.03 0.26 10.36
CA SER A 69 7.02 0.84 9.46
C SER A 69 8.01 -0.21 8.99
N GLN A 70 8.48 -0.04 7.75
CA GLN A 70 9.46 -0.90 7.11
C GLN A 70 10.38 -0.08 6.22
N GLU A 71 11.66 -0.43 6.20
CA GLU A 71 12.59 0.04 5.18
C GLU A 71 12.72 -0.99 4.06
N VAL A 72 12.87 -0.48 2.83
CA VAL A 72 13.08 -1.30 1.64
C VAL A 72 14.27 -0.75 0.87
N ARG A 73 15.14 -1.66 0.44
CA ARG A 73 16.28 -1.36 -0.42
C ARG A 73 16.03 -1.95 -1.79
N VAL A 74 16.30 -1.18 -2.82
CA VAL A 74 16.14 -1.59 -4.22
C VAL A 74 17.47 -1.42 -4.93
N LYS A 75 17.91 -2.47 -5.64
CA LYS A 75 19.07 -2.44 -6.53
C LYS A 75 18.63 -2.75 -7.95
N VAL A 76 19.08 -1.98 -8.91
CA VAL A 76 18.86 -2.25 -10.34
C VAL A 76 19.87 -3.28 -10.80
N LEU A 77 19.42 -4.48 -11.16
CA LEU A 77 20.27 -5.56 -11.66
C LEU A 77 20.49 -5.42 -13.18
N GLU A 78 19.41 -5.18 -13.91
CA GLU A 78 19.43 -5.12 -15.38
C GLU A 78 18.46 -4.05 -15.87
N VAL A 79 18.76 -3.48 -17.04
CA VAL A 79 17.90 -2.58 -17.78
C VAL A 79 17.68 -3.21 -19.15
N ASP A 80 16.44 -3.58 -19.43
CA ASP A 80 16.06 -4.21 -20.69
C ASP A 80 15.96 -3.19 -21.83
N PRO A 81 16.11 -3.61 -23.09
CA PRO A 81 15.99 -2.72 -24.24
C PRO A 81 14.61 -2.06 -24.40
N ASP A 82 13.54 -2.65 -23.84
CA ASP A 82 12.19 -2.09 -23.83
C ASP A 82 11.99 -1.02 -22.73
N GLY A 83 13.04 -0.75 -21.95
CA GLY A 83 13.03 0.19 -20.84
C GLY A 83 12.44 -0.39 -19.55
N SER A 84 12.21 -1.70 -19.47
CA SER A 84 11.88 -2.38 -18.21
C SER A 84 13.15 -2.68 -17.41
N PHE A 85 12.97 -2.95 -16.10
CA PHE A 85 14.07 -3.15 -15.17
C PHE A 85 13.90 -4.48 -14.43
N LEU A 86 15.00 -5.20 -14.27
CA LEU A 86 15.09 -6.26 -13.28
C LEU A 86 15.69 -5.65 -12.01
N LEU A 87 14.92 -5.67 -10.93
CA LEU A 87 15.29 -5.12 -9.64
C LEU A 87 15.51 -6.24 -8.62
N GLU A 88 16.44 -6.04 -7.71
CA GLU A 88 16.49 -6.74 -6.44
C GLU A 88 15.83 -5.84 -5.39
N VAL A 89 14.74 -6.31 -4.79
CA VAL A 89 14.02 -5.61 -3.74
C VAL A 89 14.24 -6.37 -2.44
N ARG A 90 14.92 -5.75 -1.49
CA ARG A 90 15.17 -6.32 -0.16
C ARG A 90 14.36 -5.57 0.87
N THR A 91 13.44 -6.28 1.51
CA THR A 91 12.72 -5.77 2.67
C THR A 91 13.63 -5.75 3.89
N GLY A 92 13.55 -4.70 4.68
CA GLY A 92 14.31 -4.58 5.92
C GLY A 92 13.51 -5.03 7.13
N THR A 93 13.87 -4.50 8.29
CA THR A 93 13.16 -4.71 9.55
C THR A 93 11.76 -4.13 9.47
N VAL A 94 10.79 -4.90 9.94
CA VAL A 94 9.41 -4.45 10.18
C VAL A 94 9.24 -4.18 11.66
N LYS A 95 8.70 -3.02 12.00
CA LYS A 95 8.36 -2.62 13.36
C LYS A 95 6.94 -2.13 13.39
N GLY A 96 6.25 -2.37 14.50
CA GLY A 96 4.92 -1.81 14.67
C GLY A 96 4.35 -2.05 16.04
N LYS A 97 3.18 -1.44 16.23
CA LYS A 97 2.41 -1.49 17.45
C LYS A 97 0.93 -1.63 17.10
N MET A 98 0.22 -2.46 17.84
CA MET A 98 -1.23 -2.56 17.79
C MET A 98 -1.79 -2.32 19.19
N GLU A 99 -2.80 -1.47 19.28
CA GLU A 99 -3.51 -1.12 20.51
C GLU A 99 -4.99 -1.41 20.34
N SER A 100 -5.57 -2.12 21.28
CA SER A 100 -7.02 -2.32 21.42
C SER A 100 -7.40 -2.34 22.90
N PRO A 101 -8.68 -2.20 23.27
CA PRO A 101 -9.10 -2.31 24.66
C PRO A 101 -8.78 -3.67 25.33
N MET A 102 -8.60 -4.70 24.53
CA MET A 102 -8.33 -6.06 24.99
C MET A 102 -6.85 -6.45 24.94
N MET A 103 -6.04 -5.73 24.15
CA MET A 103 -4.66 -6.15 23.89
C MET A 103 -3.82 -4.98 23.41
N GLU A 104 -2.63 -4.87 23.95
CA GLU A 104 -1.54 -4.05 23.41
C GLU A 104 -0.41 -4.97 22.96
N PHE A 105 0.10 -4.74 21.76
CA PHE A 105 1.07 -5.63 21.16
C PHE A 105 2.09 -4.83 20.33
N GLU A 106 3.38 -5.05 20.59
CA GLU A 106 4.48 -4.49 19.81
C GLU A 106 5.23 -5.61 19.10
N PHE A 107 5.69 -5.34 17.89
CA PHE A 107 6.52 -6.27 17.12
C PHE A 107 7.72 -5.55 16.50
N ASP A 108 8.86 -6.21 16.52
CA ASP A 108 10.11 -5.73 15.92
C ASP A 108 10.89 -6.93 15.39
N SER A 109 10.91 -7.10 14.08
CA SER A 109 11.58 -8.25 13.45
C SER A 109 13.11 -8.26 13.60
N SER A 110 13.71 -7.23 14.18
CA SER A 110 15.14 -7.22 14.54
C SER A 110 15.42 -7.83 15.92
N LYS A 111 14.41 -7.92 16.77
CA LYS A 111 14.51 -8.55 18.09
C LYS A 111 14.22 -10.04 17.93
N LYS A 112 14.98 -10.88 18.61
CA LYS A 112 14.60 -12.29 18.77
C LYS A 112 13.40 -12.33 19.71
N ASP A 113 12.42 -13.18 19.38
CA ASP A 113 11.16 -13.33 20.12
C ASP A 113 11.41 -13.77 21.58
N GLU A 114 11.83 -12.86 22.44
CA GLU A 114 11.96 -13.12 23.90
C GLU A 114 10.62 -12.89 24.64
N GLU A 115 9.65 -12.21 24.02
CA GLU A 115 8.40 -11.82 24.68
C GLU A 115 7.15 -12.61 24.22
N GLY A 116 7.27 -13.47 23.22
CA GLY A 116 6.15 -14.28 22.70
C GLY A 116 5.74 -15.48 23.58
N GLU A 117 6.52 -15.84 24.60
CA GLU A 117 6.29 -17.04 25.42
C GLU A 117 5.00 -16.99 26.26
N ASN A 118 4.49 -15.79 26.56
CA ASN A 118 3.32 -15.65 27.45
C ASN A 118 1.97 -15.60 26.71
N ASN A 119 1.94 -15.39 25.40
CA ASN A 119 0.70 -15.35 24.62
C ASN A 119 0.93 -15.94 23.20
N PRO A 120 0.44 -17.17 22.94
CA PRO A 120 0.61 -17.83 21.64
C PRO A 120 0.04 -17.01 20.45
N MET A 121 -1.07 -16.29 20.67
CA MET A 121 -1.68 -15.45 19.66
C MET A 121 -0.78 -14.26 19.27
N SER A 122 -0.13 -13.62 20.26
CA SER A 122 0.84 -12.55 19.99
C SER A 122 2.05 -13.04 19.21
N GLY A 123 2.55 -14.23 19.54
CA GLY A 123 3.65 -14.85 18.78
C GLY A 123 3.28 -15.16 17.33
N MET A 124 2.08 -15.69 17.08
CA MET A 124 1.56 -15.93 15.74
C MET A 124 1.39 -14.64 14.94
N MET A 125 0.83 -13.60 15.56
CA MET A 125 0.65 -12.30 14.94
C MET A 125 2.00 -11.65 14.61
N SER A 126 2.99 -11.73 15.52
CA SER A 126 4.36 -11.26 15.27
C SER A 126 4.98 -11.96 14.08
N LYS A 127 4.92 -13.28 14.02
CA LYS A 127 5.42 -14.07 12.88
C LYS A 127 4.74 -13.68 11.57
N ALA A 128 3.43 -13.47 11.57
CA ALA A 128 2.70 -13.04 10.38
C ALA A 128 3.14 -11.63 9.93
N MET A 129 3.19 -10.67 10.84
CA MET A 129 3.57 -9.28 10.53
C MET A 129 5.03 -9.15 10.13
N THR A 130 5.92 -10.00 10.66
CA THR A 130 7.35 -9.98 10.37
C THR A 130 7.76 -10.96 9.26
N GLY A 131 6.84 -11.78 8.78
CA GLY A 131 7.13 -12.84 7.79
C GLY A 131 7.75 -12.35 6.49
N LEU A 132 7.49 -11.11 6.10
CA LEU A 132 8.12 -10.46 4.94
C LEU A 132 9.41 -9.68 5.30
N ALA A 133 9.80 -9.62 6.57
CA ALA A 133 11.01 -8.93 6.98
C ALA A 133 12.27 -9.65 6.47
N ASN A 134 13.27 -8.87 6.08
CA ASN A 134 14.58 -9.36 5.64
C ASN A 134 14.53 -10.33 4.44
N ARG A 135 13.47 -10.24 3.61
CA ARG A 135 13.31 -11.03 2.39
C ARG A 135 13.88 -10.32 1.18
N THR A 136 14.27 -11.09 0.19
CA THR A 136 14.78 -10.57 -1.08
C THR A 136 13.94 -11.12 -2.22
N PHE A 137 13.50 -10.23 -3.09
CA PHE A 137 12.69 -10.55 -4.27
C PHE A 137 13.38 -10.04 -5.53
N LYS A 138 13.22 -10.77 -6.64
CA LYS A 138 13.51 -10.21 -7.96
C LYS A 138 12.22 -9.69 -8.57
N VAL A 139 12.23 -8.45 -9.02
CA VAL A 139 11.04 -7.73 -9.46
C VAL A 139 11.25 -7.20 -10.87
N LYS A 140 10.34 -7.52 -11.76
CA LYS A 140 10.30 -6.90 -13.09
C LYS A 140 9.40 -5.67 -13.05
N LEU A 141 10.02 -4.48 -13.20
CA LEU A 141 9.36 -3.18 -13.17
C LEU A 141 9.32 -2.60 -14.59
N GLY A 142 8.14 -2.18 -15.05
CA GLY A 142 7.99 -1.46 -16.32
C GLY A 142 8.45 0.00 -16.21
N ALA A 143 8.78 0.60 -17.36
CA ALA A 143 9.07 2.04 -17.45
C ALA A 143 7.87 2.92 -17.04
N ASP A 144 6.68 2.37 -17.03
CA ASP A 144 5.44 2.97 -16.53
C ASP A 144 5.23 2.81 -15.01
N GLY A 145 6.22 2.26 -14.29
CA GLY A 145 6.15 2.04 -12.86
C GLY A 145 5.27 0.84 -12.45
N GLU A 146 4.81 0.01 -13.40
CA GLU A 146 4.03 -1.17 -13.10
C GLU A 146 4.92 -2.35 -12.73
N VAL A 147 4.65 -2.97 -11.58
CA VAL A 147 5.27 -4.25 -11.16
C VAL A 147 4.63 -5.39 -11.94
N ARG A 148 5.36 -5.95 -12.90
CA ARG A 148 4.85 -6.99 -13.80
C ARG A 148 5.01 -8.39 -13.23
N GLU A 149 6.13 -8.64 -12.54
CA GLU A 149 6.48 -9.96 -12.00
C GLU A 149 7.26 -9.83 -10.69
N VAL A 150 7.03 -10.77 -9.78
CA VAL A 150 7.81 -10.91 -8.54
C VAL A 150 8.24 -12.37 -8.40
N GLN A 151 9.54 -12.62 -8.47
CA GLN A 151 10.14 -13.94 -8.26
C GLN A 151 10.61 -14.08 -6.82
N GLY A 152 10.52 -15.28 -6.27
CA GLY A 152 10.86 -15.59 -4.87
C GLY A 152 9.69 -15.42 -3.89
N ALA A 153 8.53 -14.91 -4.35
CA ALA A 153 7.34 -14.77 -3.53
C ALA A 153 6.78 -16.13 -3.06
N GLU A 154 6.80 -17.15 -3.93
CA GLU A 154 6.31 -18.49 -3.60
C GLU A 154 7.07 -19.14 -2.43
N ASP A 155 8.40 -18.98 -2.38
CA ASP A 155 9.23 -19.51 -1.32
C ASP A 155 8.94 -18.83 0.02
N VAL A 156 8.66 -17.54 -0.01
CA VAL A 156 8.25 -16.78 1.17
C VAL A 156 6.90 -17.26 1.67
N VAL A 157 5.92 -17.39 0.79
CA VAL A 157 4.59 -17.94 1.14
C VAL A 157 4.72 -19.30 1.81
N LYS A 158 5.50 -20.21 1.21
CA LYS A 158 5.76 -21.53 1.79
C LYS A 158 6.41 -21.43 3.17
N SER A 159 7.39 -20.54 3.35
CA SER A 159 8.12 -20.40 4.62
C SER A 159 7.28 -19.83 5.76
N VAL A 160 6.37 -18.90 5.45
CA VAL A 160 5.47 -18.29 6.45
C VAL A 160 4.43 -19.31 6.96
N PHE A 161 4.01 -20.24 6.10
CA PHE A 161 2.95 -21.20 6.42
C PHE A 161 3.45 -22.65 6.54
N SER A 162 4.77 -22.85 6.72
CA SER A 162 5.38 -24.19 6.76
C SER A 162 5.29 -24.89 8.13
N GLU A 163 4.94 -24.16 9.19
CA GLU A 163 4.87 -24.73 10.54
C GLU A 163 3.45 -25.26 10.83
N ASP A 164 3.36 -26.50 11.34
CA ASP A 164 2.14 -27.11 11.88
C ASP A 164 1.79 -26.48 13.24
N VAL A 165 1.36 -25.23 13.23
CA VAL A 165 0.89 -24.53 14.45
C VAL A 165 -0.63 -24.65 14.51
N PRO A 166 -1.22 -25.13 15.61
CA PRO A 166 -2.68 -25.16 15.79
C PRO A 166 -3.28 -23.76 15.58
N GLY A 167 -4.36 -23.67 14.81
CA GLY A 167 -5.00 -22.38 14.45
C GLY A 167 -4.35 -21.67 13.23
N LEU A 168 -3.19 -22.12 12.73
CA LEU A 168 -2.56 -21.54 11.53
C LEU A 168 -3.44 -21.75 10.28
N GLY A 169 -4.22 -22.83 10.23
CA GLY A 169 -5.14 -23.14 9.14
C GLY A 169 -6.18 -22.04 8.95
N MET A 170 -6.79 -21.57 10.03
CA MET A 170 -7.76 -20.46 9.99
C MET A 170 -7.08 -19.14 9.58
N MET A 171 -5.92 -18.83 10.17
CA MET A 171 -5.16 -17.62 9.82
C MET A 171 -4.67 -17.66 8.37
N LYS A 172 -4.23 -18.81 7.86
CA LYS A 172 -3.87 -19.01 6.46
C LYS A 172 -5.04 -18.74 5.52
N ARG A 173 -6.25 -19.15 5.88
CA ARG A 173 -7.47 -18.86 5.10
C ARG A 173 -7.83 -17.37 5.16
N MET A 174 -7.71 -16.71 6.32
CA MET A 174 -8.04 -15.29 6.48
C MET A 174 -6.98 -14.36 5.85
N MET A 175 -5.71 -14.65 6.05
CA MET A 175 -4.59 -13.81 5.61
C MET A 175 -3.85 -14.35 4.39
N GLY A 176 -4.14 -15.57 3.95
CA GLY A 176 -3.38 -16.26 2.90
C GLY A 176 -3.33 -15.52 1.58
N GLU A 177 -4.38 -14.76 1.27
CA GLU A 177 -4.41 -13.93 0.06
C GLU A 177 -3.45 -12.73 0.15
N GLN A 178 -3.25 -12.13 1.33
CA GLN A 178 -2.27 -11.06 1.53
C GLN A 178 -0.83 -11.57 1.39
N PHE A 179 -0.59 -12.82 1.76
CA PHE A 179 0.69 -13.51 1.60
C PHE A 179 0.76 -14.36 0.33
N SER A 180 -0.21 -14.23 -0.58
CA SER A 180 -0.12 -14.83 -1.91
C SER A 180 0.94 -14.10 -2.76
N VAL A 181 1.35 -14.71 -3.86
CA VAL A 181 2.24 -14.06 -4.85
C VAL A 181 1.67 -12.73 -5.31
N ASP A 182 0.35 -12.66 -5.55
CA ASP A 182 -0.34 -11.43 -5.94
C ASP A 182 -0.37 -10.41 -4.80
N GLY A 183 -0.58 -10.83 -3.55
CA GLY A 183 -0.52 -9.97 -2.38
C GLY A 183 0.86 -9.33 -2.20
N ILE A 184 1.93 -10.12 -2.32
CA ILE A 184 3.31 -9.63 -2.27
C ILE A 184 3.59 -8.68 -3.44
N ARG A 185 3.11 -8.98 -4.65
CA ARG A 185 3.22 -8.08 -5.80
C ARG A 185 2.55 -6.74 -5.54
N HIS A 186 1.36 -6.71 -4.93
CA HIS A 186 0.68 -5.47 -4.56
C HIS A 186 1.43 -4.67 -3.50
N GLN A 187 2.01 -5.33 -2.50
CA GLN A 187 2.84 -4.66 -1.51
C GLN A 187 4.07 -3.99 -2.17
N ILE A 188 4.74 -4.70 -3.07
CA ILE A 188 5.89 -4.17 -3.79
C ILE A 188 5.46 -3.05 -4.75
N GLN A 189 4.29 -3.16 -5.41
CA GLN A 189 3.73 -2.08 -6.23
C GLN A 189 3.54 -0.79 -5.42
N GLY A 190 3.27 -0.87 -4.11
CA GLY A 190 3.13 0.29 -3.24
C GLY A 190 4.38 1.18 -3.16
N TYR A 191 5.56 0.72 -3.55
CA TYR A 191 6.78 1.53 -3.63
C TYR A 191 6.94 2.27 -4.96
N PHE A 192 6.12 1.95 -5.95
CA PHE A 192 6.22 2.48 -7.31
C PHE A 192 4.85 3.00 -7.74
N LEU A 193 4.81 4.26 -8.17
CA LEU A 193 3.60 4.84 -8.75
C LEU A 193 3.47 4.40 -10.21
N ARG A 194 2.25 4.03 -10.61
CA ARG A 194 1.95 3.86 -12.04
C ARG A 194 1.89 5.22 -12.71
N LEU A 195 2.67 5.38 -13.76
CA LEU A 195 2.88 6.63 -14.48
C LEU A 195 2.00 6.71 -15.74
N PRO A 196 1.67 7.91 -16.22
CA PRO A 196 0.90 8.08 -17.44
C PRO A 196 1.71 7.67 -18.68
N LYS A 197 1.03 7.11 -19.67
CA LYS A 197 1.66 6.74 -20.96
C LYS A 197 2.04 7.98 -21.78
N GLU A 198 1.23 9.02 -21.70
CA GLU A 198 1.37 10.26 -22.45
C GLU A 198 1.98 11.38 -21.59
N PRO A 199 2.68 12.36 -22.21
CA PRO A 199 3.17 13.53 -21.49
C PRO A 199 2.04 14.32 -20.84
N VAL A 200 2.22 14.68 -19.56
CA VAL A 200 1.21 15.39 -18.76
C VAL A 200 1.73 16.74 -18.31
N GLY A 201 0.84 17.73 -18.26
CA GLY A 201 1.07 19.03 -17.65
C GLY A 201 0.15 19.26 -16.47
N VAL A 202 0.17 20.44 -15.86
CA VAL A 202 -0.72 20.82 -14.77
C VAL A 202 -2.18 20.62 -15.20
N GLY A 203 -2.97 19.94 -14.34
CA GLY A 203 -4.36 19.57 -14.63
C GLY A 203 -4.52 18.26 -15.41
N GLY A 204 -3.44 17.73 -16.03
CA GLY A 204 -3.43 16.41 -16.66
C GLY A 204 -3.68 15.33 -15.64
N ALA A 205 -4.45 14.30 -16.03
CA ALA A 205 -4.83 13.22 -15.11
C ALA A 205 -4.81 11.86 -15.82
N TRP A 206 -4.60 10.80 -15.02
CA TRP A 206 -4.67 9.42 -15.50
C TRP A 206 -5.26 8.49 -14.44
N PRO A 207 -6.07 7.52 -14.85
CA PRO A 207 -6.62 6.54 -13.93
C PRO A 207 -5.62 5.41 -13.66
N THR A 208 -5.68 4.87 -12.45
CA THR A 208 -5.06 3.58 -12.10
C THR A 208 -6.09 2.70 -11.44
N ARG A 209 -5.93 1.40 -11.59
CA ARG A 209 -6.81 0.40 -11.01
C ARG A 209 -5.98 -0.69 -10.36
N ASP A 210 -6.25 -0.96 -9.10
CA ASP A 210 -5.67 -2.03 -8.32
C ASP A 210 -6.77 -3.02 -7.92
N GLU A 211 -6.46 -4.30 -8.03
CA GLU A 211 -7.36 -5.36 -7.62
C GLU A 211 -6.62 -6.28 -6.64
N MET A 212 -7.25 -6.53 -5.51
CA MET A 212 -6.72 -7.43 -4.49
C MET A 212 -7.85 -8.38 -4.06
N SER A 213 -7.53 -9.65 -3.89
CA SER A 213 -8.46 -10.60 -3.32
C SER A 213 -8.49 -10.44 -1.80
N LEU A 214 -9.66 -10.53 -1.21
CA LEU A 214 -9.89 -10.50 0.24
C LEU A 214 -10.99 -11.51 0.59
N SER A 215 -10.60 -12.63 1.21
CA SER A 215 -11.54 -13.64 1.73
C SER A 215 -12.63 -14.04 0.73
N GLY A 216 -12.25 -14.36 -0.52
CA GLY A 216 -13.18 -14.78 -1.57
C GLY A 216 -13.96 -13.66 -2.25
N GLN A 217 -13.65 -12.41 -1.93
CA GLN A 217 -14.15 -11.24 -2.65
C GLN A 217 -12.99 -10.52 -3.34
N ARG A 218 -13.30 -9.70 -4.34
CA ARG A 218 -12.34 -8.86 -5.04
C ARG A 218 -12.50 -7.41 -4.59
N MET A 219 -11.51 -6.88 -3.93
CA MET A 219 -11.44 -5.46 -3.62
C MET A 219 -10.82 -4.73 -4.80
N VAL A 220 -11.56 -3.81 -5.39
CA VAL A 220 -11.14 -2.99 -6.53
C VAL A 220 -10.98 -1.55 -6.08
N THR A 221 -9.78 -1.02 -6.23
CA THR A 221 -9.45 0.39 -5.94
C THR A 221 -9.21 1.10 -7.25
N GLU A 222 -10.04 2.08 -7.58
CA GLU A 222 -9.86 2.97 -8.72
C GLU A 222 -9.37 4.33 -8.23
N THR A 223 -8.21 4.77 -8.69
CA THR A 223 -7.61 6.04 -8.31
C THR A 223 -7.36 6.90 -9.55
N ASN A 224 -7.77 8.15 -9.49
CA ASN A 224 -7.43 9.16 -10.48
C ASN A 224 -6.27 10.01 -9.95
N GLN A 225 -5.18 10.03 -10.68
CA GLN A 225 -3.99 10.80 -10.37
C GLN A 225 -4.00 12.07 -11.22
N LYS A 226 -3.87 13.25 -10.60
CA LYS A 226 -3.93 14.54 -11.30
C LYS A 226 -2.74 15.41 -10.94
N VAL A 227 -2.03 15.91 -11.96
CA VAL A 227 -0.91 16.83 -11.77
C VAL A 227 -1.41 18.15 -11.21
N THR A 228 -0.89 18.55 -10.07
CA THR A 228 -1.18 19.82 -9.41
C THR A 228 -0.07 20.87 -9.63
N SER A 229 1.18 20.41 -9.80
CA SER A 229 2.32 21.29 -10.02
C SER A 229 3.41 20.56 -10.84
N VAL A 230 4.10 21.30 -11.68
CA VAL A 230 5.29 20.85 -12.42
C VAL A 230 6.42 21.79 -12.07
N GLY A 231 7.34 21.31 -11.23
CA GLY A 231 8.57 22.03 -10.87
C GLY A 231 9.78 21.55 -11.64
N PRO A 232 10.96 22.16 -11.47
CA PRO A 232 12.18 21.76 -12.18
C PRO A 232 12.67 20.35 -11.81
N GLU A 233 12.50 19.93 -10.58
CA GLU A 233 13.01 18.64 -10.08
C GLU A 233 11.92 17.61 -9.81
N GLN A 234 10.68 18.05 -9.57
CA GLN A 234 9.57 17.18 -9.19
C GLN A 234 8.25 17.59 -9.83
N VAL A 235 7.36 16.61 -9.92
CA VAL A 235 5.95 16.79 -10.27
C VAL A 235 5.12 16.43 -9.04
N GLU A 236 4.16 17.29 -8.70
CA GLU A 236 3.21 17.04 -7.62
C GLU A 236 1.89 16.53 -8.20
N VAL A 237 1.34 15.52 -7.53
CA VAL A 237 0.16 14.81 -7.99
C VAL A 237 -0.81 14.66 -6.83
N SER A 238 -2.08 14.99 -7.04
CA SER A 238 -3.17 14.63 -6.13
C SER A 238 -3.76 13.29 -6.52
N LEU A 239 -4.14 12.51 -5.52
CA LEU A 239 -4.75 11.19 -5.65
C LEU A 239 -6.17 11.26 -5.13
N THR A 240 -7.15 10.85 -5.93
CA THR A 240 -8.54 10.73 -5.52
C THR A 240 -9.12 9.45 -6.10
N GLY A 241 -9.94 8.75 -5.33
CA GLY A 241 -10.46 7.48 -5.81
C GLY A 241 -11.55 6.91 -4.93
N LYS A 242 -11.99 5.72 -5.32
CA LYS A 242 -12.98 4.92 -4.62
C LYS A 242 -12.50 3.46 -4.53
N MET A 243 -13.05 2.74 -3.58
CA MET A 243 -12.84 1.32 -3.40
C MET A 243 -14.19 0.60 -3.37
N GLU A 244 -14.28 -0.55 -4.01
CA GLU A 244 -15.48 -1.35 -4.10
C GLU A 244 -15.14 -2.82 -3.82
N LEU A 245 -16.03 -3.54 -3.13
CA LEU A 245 -15.99 -4.99 -3.06
C LEU A 245 -16.84 -5.56 -4.20
N LYS A 246 -16.27 -6.50 -4.94
CA LYS A 246 -16.96 -7.25 -5.99
C LYS A 246 -16.89 -8.72 -5.64
N GLN A 247 -18.01 -9.41 -5.83
CA GLN A 247 -18.03 -10.86 -5.70
C GLN A 247 -17.10 -11.47 -6.76
N GLN A 248 -16.32 -12.47 -6.37
CA GLN A 248 -15.58 -13.24 -7.36
C GLN A 248 -16.54 -14.08 -8.21
N PRO A 249 -16.27 -14.21 -9.51
CA PRO A 249 -17.00 -15.16 -10.35
C PRO A 249 -16.95 -16.57 -9.74
N ALA A 250 -18.05 -17.29 -9.83
CA ALA A 250 -18.18 -18.65 -9.24
C ALA A 250 -17.08 -19.62 -9.72
N ASP A 251 -16.55 -19.42 -10.92
CA ASP A 251 -15.47 -20.24 -11.49
C ASP A 251 -14.10 -20.03 -10.81
N ALA A 252 -13.91 -18.92 -10.11
CA ALA A 252 -12.67 -18.64 -9.38
C ALA A 252 -12.66 -19.25 -7.95
N LYS A 253 -13.79 -19.77 -7.49
CA LYS A 253 -13.99 -20.37 -6.17
C LYS A 253 -13.43 -21.80 -6.00
N LYS A 254 -12.67 -22.32 -6.96
CA LYS A 254 -11.99 -23.61 -6.75
C LYS A 254 -10.86 -23.41 -5.75
N ALA A 255 -11.21 -23.50 -4.46
CA ALA A 255 -10.22 -23.78 -3.43
C ALA A 255 -9.43 -25.03 -3.87
N PRO A 256 -8.09 -25.05 -3.67
CA PRO A 256 -7.34 -26.29 -3.89
C PRO A 256 -8.00 -27.40 -3.06
N PRO A 257 -8.12 -28.62 -3.60
CA PRO A 257 -8.73 -29.72 -2.90
C PRO A 257 -7.99 -29.89 -1.57
N THR A 258 -8.73 -29.77 -0.49
CA THR A 258 -8.24 -30.09 0.86
C THR A 258 -7.93 -31.57 0.85
N GLU A 259 -6.68 -31.96 1.12
CA GLU A 259 -6.35 -33.36 1.38
C GLU A 259 -7.20 -33.84 2.57
N PRO A 260 -7.77 -35.05 2.54
CA PRO A 260 -8.60 -35.54 3.63
C PRO A 260 -7.77 -35.60 4.92
N GLY A 261 -8.09 -34.75 5.87
CA GLY A 261 -7.36 -34.57 7.12
C GLY A 261 -7.83 -35.51 8.23
N LYS A 262 -7.07 -35.48 9.31
CA LYS A 262 -7.20 -36.32 10.51
C LYS A 262 -8.40 -35.89 11.35
N GLU A 263 -8.95 -36.84 12.14
CA GLU A 263 -10.00 -36.59 13.15
C GLU A 263 -9.64 -35.40 14.07
N GLY A 264 -10.47 -34.38 14.10
CA GLY A 264 -10.29 -33.10 14.81
C GLY A 264 -10.37 -31.87 13.92
N GLU A 265 -10.35 -32.03 12.58
CA GLU A 265 -10.40 -30.92 11.61
C GLU A 265 -11.83 -30.54 11.22
N GLU A 266 -12.86 -31.37 11.55
CA GLU A 266 -14.27 -31.11 11.18
C GLU A 266 -14.81 -29.83 11.86
N ASP A 267 -14.45 -29.58 13.13
CA ASP A 267 -14.88 -28.39 13.87
C ASP A 267 -14.18 -27.11 13.35
N GLU A 268 -12.90 -27.22 12.93
CA GLU A 268 -12.17 -26.11 12.33
C GLU A 268 -12.68 -25.80 10.91
N GLU A 269 -13.10 -26.82 10.15
CA GLU A 269 -13.66 -26.65 8.81
C GLU A 269 -15.02 -25.97 8.87
N ALA A 270 -15.89 -26.38 9.79
CA ALA A 270 -17.21 -25.75 10.01
C ALA A 270 -17.07 -24.28 10.46
N ALA A 271 -16.12 -23.99 11.36
CA ALA A 271 -15.85 -22.61 11.79
C ALA A 271 -15.30 -21.75 10.64
N ALA A 272 -14.47 -22.32 9.79
CA ALA A 272 -13.93 -21.63 8.61
C ALA A 272 -14.99 -21.38 7.54
N GLU A 273 -15.91 -22.33 7.29
CA GLU A 273 -17.05 -22.12 6.40
C GLU A 273 -18.00 -21.04 6.93
N ALA A 274 -18.29 -21.05 8.22
CA ALA A 274 -19.10 -20.01 8.86
C ALA A 274 -18.44 -18.62 8.73
N ALA A 275 -17.13 -18.52 8.94
CA ALA A 275 -16.37 -17.29 8.74
C ALA A 275 -16.43 -16.82 7.28
N MET A 276 -16.25 -17.72 6.30
CA MET A 276 -16.35 -17.37 4.88
C MET A 276 -17.76 -16.91 4.50
N ALA A 277 -18.80 -17.56 5.02
CA ALA A 277 -20.18 -17.13 4.80
C ALA A 277 -20.47 -15.74 5.38
N MET A 278 -19.81 -15.37 6.48
CA MET A 278 -19.86 -14.01 7.03
C MET A 278 -19.16 -13.01 6.10
N PHE A 279 -17.97 -13.34 5.59
CA PHE A 279 -17.26 -12.48 4.64
C PHE A 279 -18.01 -12.29 3.32
N GLU A 280 -18.75 -13.31 2.84
CA GLU A 280 -19.59 -13.18 1.63
C GLU A 280 -20.71 -12.15 1.78
N LYS A 281 -21.19 -11.94 3.01
CA LYS A 281 -22.24 -10.96 3.33
C LYS A 281 -21.67 -9.56 3.65
N MET A 282 -20.34 -9.41 3.68
CA MET A 282 -19.68 -8.15 3.96
C MET A 282 -20.00 -7.13 2.87
N LYS A 283 -20.27 -5.91 3.29
CA LYS A 283 -20.51 -4.75 2.41
C LYS A 283 -19.54 -3.65 2.77
N ILE A 284 -19.01 -2.97 1.77
CA ILE A 284 -18.24 -1.74 1.95
C ILE A 284 -19.06 -0.57 1.43
N ALA A 285 -19.18 0.46 2.24
CA ALA A 285 -19.80 1.73 1.89
C ALA A 285 -18.82 2.88 2.11
N ASP A 286 -19.08 4.02 1.47
CA ASP A 286 -18.36 5.29 1.65
C ASP A 286 -16.83 5.18 1.51
N ALA A 287 -16.38 4.24 0.69
CA ALA A 287 -14.96 4.00 0.49
C ALA A 287 -14.33 5.09 -0.38
N VAL A 288 -13.52 5.93 0.25
CA VAL A 288 -12.85 7.07 -0.38
C VAL A 288 -11.34 6.92 -0.28
N VAL A 289 -10.66 7.16 -1.40
CA VAL A 289 -9.20 7.25 -1.48
C VAL A 289 -8.82 8.70 -1.71
N LYS A 290 -7.92 9.24 -0.88
CA LYS A 290 -7.35 10.58 -1.02
C LYS A 290 -5.85 10.54 -0.75
N GLY A 291 -5.10 11.39 -1.41
CA GLY A 291 -3.67 11.46 -1.19
C GLY A 291 -2.97 12.48 -2.07
N ASP A 292 -1.66 12.48 -1.92
CA ASP A 292 -0.73 13.27 -2.69
C ASP A 292 0.56 12.50 -2.91
N ALA A 293 1.25 12.79 -4.00
CA ALA A 293 2.56 12.25 -4.29
C ALA A 293 3.47 13.31 -4.91
N ARG A 294 4.77 13.17 -4.67
CA ARG A 294 5.82 13.92 -5.36
C ARG A 294 6.66 12.94 -6.14
N ILE A 295 6.77 13.17 -7.44
CA ILE A 295 7.48 12.29 -8.38
C ILE A 295 8.73 13.03 -8.85
N SER A 296 9.87 12.39 -8.77
CA SER A 296 11.14 12.92 -9.29
C SER A 296 11.10 13.00 -10.82
N ARG A 297 11.44 14.15 -11.38
CA ARG A 297 11.58 14.30 -12.85
C ARG A 297 12.82 13.60 -13.38
N LYS A 298 13.82 13.38 -12.53
CA LYS A 298 15.09 12.75 -12.91
C LYS A 298 14.92 11.28 -13.24
N ASP A 299 14.14 10.57 -12.43
CA ASP A 299 14.06 9.11 -12.52
C ASP A 299 12.62 8.55 -12.50
N GLY A 300 11.61 9.41 -12.43
CA GLY A 300 10.20 9.00 -12.47
C GLY A 300 9.71 8.28 -11.23
N LEU A 301 10.51 8.17 -10.18
CA LEU A 301 10.13 7.47 -8.95
C LEU A 301 9.52 8.42 -7.91
N PRO A 302 8.68 7.91 -6.99
CA PRO A 302 8.16 8.71 -5.91
C PRO A 302 9.28 9.18 -4.99
N LEU A 303 9.32 10.48 -4.71
CA LEU A 303 10.07 11.09 -3.61
C LEU A 303 9.28 10.93 -2.31
N SER A 304 7.97 11.05 -2.39
CA SER A 304 7.04 10.75 -1.32
C SER A 304 5.65 10.47 -1.89
N GLU A 305 4.92 9.60 -1.20
CA GLU A 305 3.48 9.39 -1.40
C GLU A 305 2.81 9.33 -0.03
N LYS A 306 1.65 9.96 0.08
CA LYS A 306 0.75 9.81 1.21
C LYS A 306 -0.63 9.48 0.67
N LYS A 307 -1.21 8.36 1.12
CA LYS A 307 -2.53 7.89 0.70
C LYS A 307 -3.35 7.52 1.92
N THR A 308 -4.56 8.01 1.99
CA THR A 308 -5.54 7.64 3.01
C THR A 308 -6.71 6.94 2.33
N ILE A 309 -7.10 5.78 2.86
CA ILE A 309 -8.27 5.03 2.45
C ILE A 309 -9.20 5.00 3.65
N SER A 310 -10.40 5.51 3.51
CA SER A 310 -11.42 5.47 4.56
C SER A 310 -12.66 4.77 4.03
N TYR A 311 -13.24 3.86 4.82
CA TYR A 311 -14.44 3.14 4.45
C TYR A 311 -15.21 2.68 5.68
N GLU A 312 -16.51 2.44 5.48
CA GLU A 312 -17.36 1.75 6.42
C GLU A 312 -17.65 0.33 5.91
N MET A 313 -17.50 -0.64 6.77
CA MET A 313 -17.75 -2.04 6.47
C MET A 313 -18.85 -2.54 7.39
N THR A 314 -19.84 -3.22 6.80
CA THR A 314 -20.92 -3.86 7.54
C THR A 314 -20.83 -5.36 7.32
N MET A 315 -20.93 -6.13 8.40
CA MET A 315 -20.94 -7.59 8.36
C MET A 315 -21.91 -8.14 9.40
N PRO A 316 -22.42 -9.38 9.20
CA PRO A 316 -23.23 -10.05 10.21
C PRO A 316 -22.47 -10.20 11.53
N SER A 317 -23.16 -10.10 12.67
CA SER A 317 -22.55 -10.35 13.97
C SER A 317 -22.09 -11.81 14.11
N PRO A 318 -20.87 -12.07 14.60
CA PRO A 318 -20.38 -13.42 14.85
C PRO A 318 -21.12 -14.14 16.00
N MET A 319 -21.82 -13.39 16.85
CA MET A 319 -22.59 -13.95 17.96
C MET A 319 -23.98 -14.47 17.58
N GLY A 320 -24.27 -14.53 16.32
CA GLY A 320 -25.32 -15.23 15.57
C GLY A 320 -26.68 -15.47 16.23
N GLY A 321 -27.71 -14.94 15.60
CA GLY A 321 -29.15 -15.27 15.68
C GLY A 321 -29.80 -14.61 14.49
N GLU A 322 -30.98 -15.05 14.07
CA GLU A 322 -31.69 -14.42 12.95
C GLU A 322 -31.98 -12.93 13.17
N ASP A 323 -31.95 -12.48 14.45
CA ASP A 323 -32.14 -11.08 14.86
C ASP A 323 -30.83 -10.39 15.32
N ALA A 324 -29.65 -10.96 15.03
CA ALA A 324 -28.38 -10.37 15.46
C ALA A 324 -28.11 -9.04 14.73
N GLU A 325 -27.80 -8.00 15.50
CA GLU A 325 -27.43 -6.70 14.96
C GLU A 325 -26.18 -6.81 14.07
N GLU A 326 -26.19 -6.09 12.95
CA GLU A 326 -25.02 -6.02 12.08
C GLU A 326 -23.85 -5.34 12.81
N MET A 327 -22.66 -5.86 12.62
CA MET A 327 -21.43 -5.23 13.08
C MET A 327 -20.97 -4.18 12.08
N VAL A 328 -20.72 -2.96 12.55
CA VAL A 328 -20.23 -1.85 11.72
C VAL A 328 -18.79 -1.53 12.10
N LEU A 329 -17.92 -1.54 11.10
CA LEU A 329 -16.51 -1.19 11.22
C LEU A 329 -16.21 0.06 10.40
N LYS A 330 -15.73 1.11 11.06
CA LYS A 330 -15.21 2.31 10.39
C LYS A 330 -13.70 2.25 10.38
N THR A 331 -13.13 2.17 9.20
CA THR A 331 -11.69 2.00 9.03
C THR A 331 -11.08 3.20 8.31
N SER A 332 -9.95 3.67 8.81
CA SER A 332 -9.09 4.63 8.14
C SER A 332 -7.68 4.06 8.08
N LEU A 333 -7.17 3.88 6.87
CA LEU A 333 -5.82 3.40 6.58
C LEU A 333 -5.01 4.55 5.99
N GLN A 334 -3.89 4.88 6.58
CA GLN A 334 -2.95 5.85 6.04
C GLN A 334 -1.65 5.14 5.65
N PHE A 335 -1.28 5.25 4.39
CA PHE A 335 -0.02 4.77 3.85
C PHE A 335 0.88 5.96 3.54
N ARG A 336 2.15 5.82 3.84
CA ARG A 336 3.18 6.78 3.49
C ARG A 336 4.40 6.05 2.98
N VAL A 337 4.89 6.47 1.83
CA VAL A 337 6.17 6.04 1.26
C VAL A 337 7.06 7.26 1.14
N GLU A 338 8.29 7.16 1.59
CA GLU A 338 9.30 8.21 1.48
C GLU A 338 10.57 7.60 0.91
N ARG A 339 11.13 8.24 -0.09
CA ARG A 339 12.47 7.94 -0.57
C ARG A 339 13.48 8.49 0.41
N LEU A 340 14.33 7.63 0.91
CA LEU A 340 15.42 8.02 1.79
C LEU A 340 16.62 8.49 0.95
N PRO A 341 17.47 9.37 1.47
CA PRO A 341 18.74 9.69 0.84
C PRO A 341 19.55 8.42 0.59
N ASP A 342 20.33 8.42 -0.49
CA ASP A 342 21.26 7.34 -0.74
C ASP A 342 22.20 7.26 0.46
N ALA A 343 22.29 6.08 1.09
CA ALA A 343 23.29 5.91 2.13
C ALA A 343 24.67 6.01 1.46
N PRO A 344 25.66 6.70 2.09
CA PRO A 344 27.03 6.49 1.68
C PRO A 344 27.25 4.98 1.67
N GLU A 345 27.99 4.47 0.67
CA GLU A 345 28.32 3.04 0.56
C GLU A 345 28.90 2.56 1.90
N GLU A 346 28.01 2.15 2.78
CA GLU A 346 28.40 1.50 4.01
C GLU A 346 28.97 0.18 3.55
N SER A 347 30.28 0.09 3.72
CA SER A 347 31.10 -1.07 3.40
C SER A 347 30.28 -2.35 3.52
N ALA A 348 30.12 -3.05 2.42
CA ALA A 348 29.42 -4.32 2.35
C ALA A 348 29.76 -5.12 3.63
N GLU A 349 28.77 -5.31 4.48
CA GLU A 349 28.90 -6.24 5.61
C GLU A 349 29.47 -7.50 5.00
N LYS A 350 30.74 -7.77 5.29
CA LYS A 350 31.36 -9.04 4.92
C LYS A 350 30.41 -10.11 5.38
N PRO A 351 30.00 -11.04 4.50
CA PRO A 351 29.23 -12.19 4.93
C PRO A 351 29.96 -12.77 6.14
N SER A 352 29.28 -12.83 7.27
CA SER A 352 29.84 -13.43 8.49
C SER A 352 30.30 -14.83 8.11
N ASP A 353 31.59 -15.08 8.25
CA ASP A 353 32.16 -16.41 8.00
C ASP A 353 31.30 -17.46 8.71
N PRO A 354 30.99 -18.58 8.06
CA PRO A 354 30.26 -19.66 8.70
C PRO A 354 31.00 -20.09 9.97
N PRO A 355 30.29 -20.37 11.07
CA PRO A 355 30.91 -20.77 12.31
C PRO A 355 31.79 -21.99 12.06
N PRO A 356 32.99 -22.06 12.66
CA PRO A 356 33.90 -23.17 12.47
C PRO A 356 33.23 -24.49 12.86
N PRO A 357 33.50 -25.60 12.15
CA PRO A 357 32.90 -26.90 12.43
C PRO A 357 33.18 -27.31 13.87
N LYS A 358 32.13 -27.67 14.61
CA LYS A 358 32.25 -28.24 15.97
C LYS A 358 33.14 -29.49 15.90
N LYS A 359 34.27 -29.45 16.56
CA LYS A 359 35.08 -30.62 16.75
C LYS A 359 34.31 -31.61 17.63
N GLU A 360 33.85 -32.70 17.04
CA GLU A 360 33.35 -33.85 17.77
C GLU A 360 34.48 -34.38 18.65
N LYS A 361 34.22 -34.51 19.94
CA LYS A 361 35.03 -35.22 20.92
C LYS A 361 34.47 -36.61 21.16
#